data_12734177f15fe6b879f80cd2fd7784bf
#
_entry.id   12734177f15fe6b879f80cd2fd7784bf
#
_cell.length_a   1.000
_cell.length_b   1.000
_cell.length_c   1.000
_cell.angle_alpha   90.00
_cell.angle_beta   90.00
_cell.angle_gamma   90.00
#
_symmetry.space_group_name_H-M   'P 1'
#
loop_
_entity.id
_entity.type
_entity.pdbx_description
1 polymer ?
#
loop_
_entity_poly.entity_id
_entity_poly.type
_entity_poly.pdbx_seq_one_letter_code
_entity_poly.pdbx_strand_id
1 'polypeptide(L)'
;MKKGTLLSVRELKTYFYTDSGAVPSVNGVSFEVKHGETVAVVGESGCGKSVTSLSIMGLVRSPGKIIGGDIRFNGRTLTTISEREYRKLRGNELSMIFQEPLTSLNPLFTIGNQLGEVILQHQQVTKEEAKQKGIEMLKKVGIPRAEQVYRSYPHQLSGGMRQRVMIAMALACEPKLLIADEPTTALDVTIQAQILQLMRKLVKENDTAILLITHDLGVVAEMADTVIVMYAGQVVEQADVFTLFATPAHPYTQGLLASTPNIHASGEKLQSIEGTVPTHETMPKGCRFFPRCPHATEQCVHQEPPLMKTGRGQHVRCWLFDGKEAASG
;
A
#
# COMPACT_ATOMS: atom_id res chain seq x y z
N MET A 1 -22.14 -1.63 13.84
CA MET A 1 -21.08 -2.06 14.79
C MET A 1 -19.76 -1.54 14.27
N LYS A 2 -18.90 -0.91 15.11
CA LYS A 2 -17.55 -0.51 14.67
C LYS A 2 -16.76 -1.76 14.36
N LYS A 3 -16.26 -1.89 13.12
CA LYS A 3 -15.37 -3.00 12.72
C LYS A 3 -14.09 -2.94 13.56
N GLY A 4 -13.63 -4.06 14.11
CA GLY A 4 -12.40 -4.14 14.90
C GLY A 4 -11.14 -3.90 14.06
N THR A 5 -10.03 -3.55 14.70
CA THR A 5 -8.72 -3.40 14.04
C THR A 5 -8.20 -4.76 13.59
N LEU A 6 -7.91 -4.91 12.29
CA LEU A 6 -7.30 -6.10 11.69
C LEU A 6 -5.77 -6.00 11.69
N LEU A 7 -5.23 -4.86 11.23
CA LEU A 7 -3.81 -4.57 11.22
C LEU A 7 -3.54 -3.31 12.04
N SER A 8 -2.56 -3.36 12.95
CA SER A 8 -2.05 -2.19 13.69
C SER A 8 -0.54 -2.13 13.51
N VAL A 9 -0.05 -1.03 12.97
CA VAL A 9 1.37 -0.70 12.85
C VAL A 9 1.64 0.45 13.80
N ARG A 10 2.65 0.32 14.67
CA ARG A 10 2.98 1.34 15.68
C ARG A 10 4.47 1.61 15.69
N GLU A 11 4.85 2.86 15.47
CA GLU A 11 6.22 3.38 15.51
C GLU A 11 7.22 2.52 14.70
N LEU A 12 6.75 2.00 13.56
CA LEU A 12 7.55 1.11 12.71
C LEU A 12 8.80 1.84 12.22
N LYS A 13 9.97 1.21 12.42
CA LYS A 13 11.26 1.69 11.95
C LYS A 13 11.95 0.58 11.17
N THR A 14 12.19 0.83 9.87
CA THR A 14 12.91 -0.09 8.98
C THR A 14 14.04 0.65 8.30
N TYR A 15 15.28 0.23 8.58
CA TYR A 15 16.49 0.88 8.12
C TYR A 15 17.29 -0.06 7.23
N PHE A 16 17.99 0.51 6.24
CA PHE A 16 18.96 -0.21 5.41
C PHE A 16 20.37 0.22 5.78
N TYR A 17 21.26 -0.76 5.96
CA TYR A 17 22.64 -0.53 6.35
C TYR A 17 23.52 -0.60 5.11
N THR A 18 24.03 0.54 4.65
CA THR A 18 24.93 0.69 3.50
C THR A 18 26.33 1.06 3.99
N ASP A 19 27.30 1.05 3.09
CA ASP A 19 28.68 1.49 3.40
C ASP A 19 28.72 2.96 3.88
N SER A 20 27.75 3.78 3.45
CA SER A 20 27.61 5.19 3.87
C SER A 20 26.83 5.37 5.18
N GLY A 21 26.35 4.29 5.80
CA GLY A 21 25.62 4.34 7.07
C GLY A 21 24.20 3.79 7.04
N ALA A 22 23.44 4.07 8.09
CA ALA A 22 22.06 3.58 8.26
C ALA A 22 21.06 4.52 7.57
N VAL A 23 20.36 4.03 6.56
CA VAL A 23 19.33 4.77 5.80
C VAL A 23 17.93 4.48 6.37
N PRO A 24 17.26 5.45 7.00
CA PRO A 24 15.93 5.29 7.61
C PRO A 24 14.82 5.34 6.54
N SER A 25 14.55 4.23 5.88
CA SER A 25 13.50 4.16 4.84
C SER A 25 12.09 4.26 5.40
N VAL A 26 11.86 3.75 6.62
CA VAL A 26 10.61 3.92 7.39
C VAL A 26 11.03 4.35 8.80
N ASN A 27 10.46 5.44 9.30
CA ASN A 27 10.87 6.04 10.58
C ASN A 27 9.68 6.54 11.40
N GLY A 28 9.18 5.69 12.30
CA GLY A 28 8.08 6.02 13.20
C GLY A 28 6.71 6.03 12.49
N VAL A 29 6.47 5.09 11.58
CA VAL A 29 5.20 4.97 10.88
C VAL A 29 4.18 4.26 11.76
N SER A 30 3.01 4.89 11.96
CA SER A 30 1.90 4.36 12.76
C SER A 30 0.59 4.52 12.02
N PHE A 31 -0.19 3.43 11.90
CA PHE A 31 -1.53 3.43 11.33
C PHE A 31 -2.29 2.13 11.66
N GLU A 32 -3.57 2.12 11.40
CA GLU A 32 -4.43 0.96 11.56
C GLU A 32 -5.25 0.69 10.30
N VAL A 33 -5.58 -0.60 10.07
CA VAL A 33 -6.53 -1.05 9.04
C VAL A 33 -7.59 -1.87 9.75
N LYS A 34 -8.87 -1.55 9.54
CA LYS A 34 -10.01 -2.29 10.09
C LYS A 34 -10.42 -3.42 9.16
N HIS A 35 -11.19 -4.39 9.66
CA HIS A 35 -11.78 -5.43 8.81
C HIS A 35 -12.57 -4.83 7.65
N GLY A 36 -12.35 -5.31 6.43
CA GLY A 36 -13.02 -4.87 5.21
C GLY A 36 -12.87 -3.38 4.89
N GLU A 37 -11.85 -2.69 5.45
CA GLU A 37 -11.49 -1.31 5.14
C GLU A 37 -10.44 -1.28 4.04
N THR A 38 -10.54 -0.30 3.15
CA THR A 38 -9.49 0.01 2.18
C THR A 38 -8.71 1.23 2.66
N VAL A 39 -7.45 1.03 3.03
CA VAL A 39 -6.52 2.08 3.41
C VAL A 39 -5.52 2.30 2.28
N ALA A 40 -5.48 3.50 1.72
CA ALA A 40 -4.49 3.87 0.71
C ALA A 40 -3.24 4.50 1.36
N VAL A 41 -2.06 4.12 0.89
CA VAL A 41 -0.78 4.73 1.24
C VAL A 41 -0.22 5.41 0.01
N VAL A 42 -0.09 6.74 0.05
CA VAL A 42 0.34 7.57 -1.07
C VAL A 42 1.58 8.37 -0.75
N GLY A 43 2.27 8.85 -1.78
CA GLY A 43 3.46 9.71 -1.68
C GLY A 43 4.40 9.49 -2.86
N GLU A 44 5.43 10.33 -2.98
CA GLU A 44 6.44 10.24 -4.05
C GLU A 44 7.25 8.94 -3.98
N SER A 45 7.90 8.57 -5.09
CA SER A 45 8.79 7.40 -5.13
C SER A 45 9.88 7.51 -4.07
N GLY A 46 10.24 6.38 -3.44
CA GLY A 46 11.26 6.35 -2.39
C GLY A 46 10.81 6.82 -1.00
N CYS A 47 9.56 7.26 -0.79
CA CYS A 47 9.10 7.73 0.53
C CYS A 47 8.83 6.61 1.56
N GLY A 48 9.10 5.33 1.24
CA GLY A 48 9.01 4.22 2.19
C GLY A 48 7.74 3.35 2.10
N LYS A 49 6.83 3.58 1.16
CA LYS A 49 5.56 2.84 1.00
C LYS A 49 5.78 1.33 0.85
N SER A 50 6.53 0.91 -0.16
CA SER A 50 6.81 -0.52 -0.42
C SER A 50 7.66 -1.15 0.69
N VAL A 51 8.55 -0.38 1.35
CA VAL A 51 9.30 -0.88 2.51
C VAL A 51 8.37 -1.13 3.70
N THR A 52 7.35 -0.30 3.89
CA THR A 52 6.32 -0.51 4.91
C THR A 52 5.55 -1.80 4.66
N SER A 53 5.11 -2.06 3.41
CA SER A 53 4.41 -3.30 3.05
C SER A 53 5.30 -4.54 3.22
N LEU A 54 6.56 -4.48 2.79
CA LEU A 54 7.53 -5.56 2.97
C LEU A 54 7.82 -5.82 4.46
N SER A 55 7.81 -4.78 5.29
CA SER A 55 7.97 -4.93 6.74
C SER A 55 6.79 -5.69 7.36
N ILE A 56 5.55 -5.36 6.95
CA ILE A 56 4.34 -6.07 7.39
C ILE A 56 4.37 -7.53 6.93
N MET A 57 4.82 -7.77 5.70
CA MET A 57 4.95 -9.12 5.15
C MET A 57 6.13 -9.93 5.73
N GLY A 58 7.02 -9.31 6.53
CA GLY A 58 8.27 -9.95 6.98
C GLY A 58 9.21 -10.31 5.83
N LEU A 59 9.22 -9.51 4.76
CA LEU A 59 10.01 -9.74 3.54
C LEU A 59 11.15 -8.73 3.36
N VAL A 60 11.47 -7.95 4.38
CA VAL A 60 12.64 -7.06 4.37
C VAL A 60 13.91 -7.90 4.31
N ARG A 61 14.67 -7.77 3.21
CA ARG A 61 15.92 -8.51 2.99
C ARG A 61 17.14 -7.69 3.42
N SER A 62 18.21 -8.38 3.83
CA SER A 62 19.51 -7.75 4.05
C SER A 62 19.88 -6.88 2.83
N PRO A 63 20.44 -5.67 3.04
CA PRO A 63 20.91 -5.08 4.29
C PRO A 63 19.82 -4.36 5.13
N GLY A 64 18.53 -4.52 4.79
CA GLY A 64 17.40 -3.93 5.53
C GLY A 64 17.07 -4.71 6.81
N LYS A 65 16.65 -3.99 7.86
CA LYS A 65 16.20 -4.56 9.14
C LYS A 65 15.09 -3.72 9.75
N ILE A 66 14.09 -4.37 10.35
CA ILE A 66 13.16 -3.72 11.27
C ILE A 66 13.90 -3.54 12.59
N ILE A 67 14.11 -2.28 13.00
CA ILE A 67 14.88 -1.93 14.19
C ILE A 67 14.01 -1.44 15.34
N GLY A 68 12.72 -1.24 15.13
CA GLY A 68 11.78 -0.80 16.17
C GLY A 68 10.34 -0.78 15.68
N GLY A 69 9.44 -0.60 16.63
CA GLY A 69 8.02 -0.61 16.42
C GLY A 69 7.38 -1.99 16.58
N ASP A 70 6.05 -2.01 16.49
CA ASP A 70 5.24 -3.22 16.63
C ASP A 70 4.26 -3.32 15.45
N ILE A 71 4.11 -4.53 14.92
CA ILE A 71 3.14 -4.86 13.87
C ILE A 71 2.24 -5.96 14.41
N ARG A 72 0.94 -5.67 14.52
CA ARG A 72 -0.07 -6.65 14.95
C ARG A 72 -1.06 -6.91 13.84
N PHE A 73 -1.29 -8.17 13.55
CA PHE A 73 -2.25 -8.61 12.57
C PHE A 73 -3.21 -9.63 13.20
N ASN A 74 -4.50 -9.35 13.16
CA ASN A 74 -5.54 -10.20 13.74
C ASN A 74 -5.22 -10.64 15.18
N GLY A 75 -4.76 -9.70 16.03
CA GLY A 75 -4.36 -9.93 17.42
C GLY A 75 -2.98 -10.58 17.63
N ARG A 76 -2.26 -10.99 16.57
CA ARG A 76 -0.92 -11.60 16.65
C ARG A 76 0.16 -10.55 16.39
N THR A 77 1.23 -10.56 17.18
CA THR A 77 2.41 -9.69 16.95
C THR A 77 3.30 -10.29 15.88
N LEU A 78 3.41 -9.64 14.73
CA LEU A 78 4.19 -10.14 13.59
C LEU A 78 5.71 -9.93 13.75
N THR A 79 6.13 -8.90 14.47
CA THR A 79 7.55 -8.56 14.65
C THR A 79 8.37 -9.62 15.40
N THR A 80 7.71 -10.56 16.08
CA THR A 80 8.34 -11.59 16.92
C THR A 80 8.12 -13.02 16.44
N ILE A 81 7.28 -13.23 15.41
CA ILE A 81 7.00 -14.58 14.90
C ILE A 81 8.15 -15.11 14.03
N SER A 82 8.28 -16.44 14.00
CA SER A 82 9.26 -17.13 13.19
C SER A 82 8.89 -17.12 11.70
N GLU A 83 9.87 -17.34 10.82
CA GLU A 83 9.63 -17.51 9.38
C GLU A 83 8.65 -18.64 9.08
N ARG A 84 8.65 -19.72 9.87
CA ARG A 84 7.71 -20.85 9.75
C ARG A 84 6.26 -20.39 10.01
N GLU A 85 6.05 -19.48 10.95
CA GLU A 85 4.73 -18.91 11.23
C GLU A 85 4.31 -17.93 10.14
N TYR A 86 5.23 -17.08 9.66
CA TYR A 86 4.96 -16.22 8.52
C TYR A 86 4.53 -16.99 7.27
N ARG A 87 5.17 -18.14 6.96
CA ARG A 87 4.78 -18.97 5.82
C ARG A 87 3.35 -19.50 5.91
N LYS A 88 2.81 -19.69 7.12
CA LYS A 88 1.41 -20.11 7.32
C LYS A 88 0.43 -18.94 7.08
N LEU A 89 0.87 -17.69 7.31
CA LEU A 89 0.06 -16.50 7.13
C LEU A 89 0.08 -16.00 5.67
N ARG A 90 1.28 -15.96 5.06
CA ARG A 90 1.46 -15.48 3.67
C ARG A 90 0.73 -16.38 2.69
N GLY A 91 -0.07 -15.78 1.80
CA GLY A 91 -0.91 -16.47 0.83
C GLY A 91 -2.20 -17.06 1.40
N ASN A 92 -2.38 -17.03 2.71
CA ASN A 92 -3.57 -17.51 3.41
C ASN A 92 -4.37 -16.34 4.02
N GLU A 93 -3.97 -15.86 5.21
CA GLU A 93 -4.66 -14.75 5.89
C GLU A 93 -4.13 -13.39 5.43
N LEU A 94 -2.87 -13.31 5.04
CA LEU A 94 -2.15 -12.11 4.62
C LEU A 94 -1.56 -12.35 3.23
N SER A 95 -2.01 -11.60 2.23
CA SER A 95 -1.58 -11.75 0.84
C SER A 95 -1.07 -10.45 0.25
N MET A 96 -0.25 -10.54 -0.80
CA MET A 96 0.35 -9.37 -1.45
C MET A 96 0.35 -9.50 -2.98
N ILE A 97 -0.03 -8.42 -3.65
CA ILE A 97 0.22 -8.18 -5.07
C ILE A 97 1.45 -7.27 -5.15
N PHE A 98 2.51 -7.75 -5.81
CA PHE A 98 3.76 -7.00 -5.98
C PHE A 98 3.68 -6.07 -7.19
N GLN A 99 4.50 -5.03 -7.19
CA GLN A 99 4.53 -3.96 -8.19
C GLN A 99 4.77 -4.44 -9.63
N GLU A 100 5.57 -5.51 -9.81
CA GLU A 100 5.92 -5.99 -11.15
C GLU A 100 5.32 -7.37 -11.46
N PRO A 101 4.31 -7.46 -12.36
CA PRO A 101 3.72 -8.74 -12.77
C PRO A 101 4.71 -9.69 -13.45
N LEU A 102 5.70 -9.14 -14.15
CA LEU A 102 6.67 -9.92 -14.91
C LEU A 102 7.63 -10.73 -14.03
N THR A 103 7.97 -10.21 -12.87
CA THR A 103 8.90 -10.84 -11.92
C THR A 103 8.19 -11.70 -10.89
N SER A 104 6.88 -11.51 -10.71
CA SER A 104 6.08 -12.21 -9.69
C SER A 104 5.62 -13.60 -10.15
N LEU A 105 5.41 -13.81 -11.46
CA LEU A 105 5.08 -15.11 -12.01
C LEU A 105 6.35 -15.82 -12.50
N ASN A 106 6.59 -17.03 -11.98
CA ASN A 106 7.73 -17.84 -12.43
C ASN A 106 7.51 -18.32 -13.88
N PRO A 107 8.37 -17.93 -14.85
CA PRO A 107 8.17 -18.25 -16.26
C PRO A 107 8.34 -19.75 -16.60
N LEU A 108 8.95 -20.53 -15.70
CA LEU A 108 9.23 -21.96 -15.89
C LEU A 108 8.03 -22.86 -15.52
N PHE A 109 7.03 -22.32 -14.82
CA PHE A 109 5.86 -23.08 -14.39
C PHE A 109 4.59 -22.56 -15.06
N THR A 110 3.65 -23.46 -15.31
CA THR A 110 2.33 -23.07 -15.82
C THR A 110 1.56 -22.26 -14.77
N ILE A 111 0.56 -21.50 -15.20
CA ILE A 111 -0.35 -20.77 -14.32
C ILE A 111 -1.01 -21.72 -13.34
N GLY A 112 -1.43 -22.89 -13.79
CA GLY A 112 -2.07 -23.91 -12.96
C GLY A 112 -1.17 -24.48 -11.90
N ASN A 113 0.13 -24.68 -12.20
CA ASN A 113 1.08 -25.14 -11.19
C ASN A 113 1.23 -24.11 -10.06
N GLN A 114 1.39 -22.84 -10.41
CA GLN A 114 1.59 -21.75 -9.45
C GLN A 114 0.33 -21.50 -8.61
N LEU A 115 -0.83 -21.45 -9.23
CA LEU A 115 -2.10 -21.25 -8.52
C LEU A 115 -2.46 -22.46 -7.66
N GLY A 116 -2.25 -23.67 -8.19
CA GLY A 116 -2.46 -24.92 -7.47
C GLY A 116 -1.55 -25.08 -6.25
N GLU A 117 -0.29 -24.66 -6.36
CA GLU A 117 0.67 -24.66 -5.24
C GLU A 117 0.16 -23.81 -4.06
N VAL A 118 -0.30 -22.58 -4.31
CA VAL A 118 -0.87 -21.70 -3.28
C VAL A 118 -2.06 -22.37 -2.58
N ILE A 119 -2.99 -22.96 -3.36
CA ILE A 119 -4.18 -23.61 -2.81
C ILE A 119 -3.80 -24.84 -1.98
N LEU A 120 -2.94 -25.73 -2.49
CA LEU A 120 -2.51 -26.95 -1.81
C LEU A 120 -1.70 -26.67 -0.54
N GLN A 121 -0.93 -25.58 -0.52
CA GLN A 121 -0.14 -25.17 0.64
C GLN A 121 -1.01 -24.77 1.84
N HIS A 122 -2.17 -24.19 1.59
CA HIS A 122 -2.98 -23.55 2.62
C HIS A 122 -4.35 -24.18 2.87
N GLN A 123 -4.83 -25.01 1.94
CA GLN A 123 -6.12 -25.69 2.05
C GLN A 123 -5.95 -27.21 2.07
N GLN A 124 -6.75 -27.88 2.90
CA GLN A 124 -6.79 -29.34 2.94
C GLN A 124 -7.66 -29.89 1.81
N VAL A 125 -7.14 -29.88 0.59
CA VAL A 125 -7.85 -30.31 -0.64
C VAL A 125 -6.98 -31.24 -1.47
N THR A 126 -7.61 -32.07 -2.29
CA THR A 126 -6.92 -32.91 -3.26
C THR A 126 -6.38 -32.07 -4.43
N LYS A 127 -5.45 -32.62 -5.22
CA LYS A 127 -4.91 -31.95 -6.42
C LYS A 127 -6.01 -31.61 -7.43
N GLU A 128 -7.02 -32.46 -7.59
CA GLU A 128 -8.11 -32.20 -8.52
C GLU A 128 -9.04 -31.08 -8.02
N GLU A 129 -9.33 -31.03 -6.72
CA GLU A 129 -10.09 -29.94 -6.12
C GLU A 129 -9.31 -28.62 -6.20
N ALA A 130 -7.99 -28.64 -5.97
CA ALA A 130 -7.13 -27.45 -6.12
C ALA A 130 -7.14 -26.93 -7.56
N LYS A 131 -7.08 -27.82 -8.54
CA LYS A 131 -7.19 -27.47 -9.97
C LYS A 131 -8.56 -26.85 -10.26
N GLN A 132 -9.65 -27.44 -9.79
CA GLN A 132 -10.99 -26.90 -10.01
C GLN A 132 -11.16 -25.52 -9.41
N LYS A 133 -10.74 -25.33 -8.14
CA LYS A 133 -10.72 -24.01 -7.48
C LYS A 133 -9.87 -23.00 -8.23
N GLY A 134 -8.69 -23.40 -8.74
CA GLY A 134 -7.83 -22.53 -9.53
C GLY A 134 -8.50 -22.06 -10.83
N ILE A 135 -9.17 -22.98 -11.55
CA ILE A 135 -9.91 -22.63 -12.76
C ILE A 135 -11.09 -21.71 -12.44
N GLU A 136 -11.82 -21.96 -11.35
CA GLU A 136 -12.92 -21.09 -10.90
C GLU A 136 -12.41 -19.69 -10.53
N MET A 137 -11.27 -19.60 -9.85
CA MET A 137 -10.67 -18.30 -9.55
C MET A 137 -10.24 -17.55 -10.81
N LEU A 138 -9.68 -18.22 -11.82
CA LEU A 138 -9.38 -17.61 -13.12
C LEU A 138 -10.65 -17.09 -13.81
N LYS A 139 -11.77 -17.82 -13.72
CA LYS A 139 -13.09 -17.34 -14.20
C LYS A 139 -13.58 -16.13 -13.44
N LYS A 140 -13.47 -16.12 -12.10
CA LYS A 140 -13.86 -14.99 -11.23
C LYS A 140 -13.10 -13.71 -11.59
N VAL A 141 -11.79 -13.80 -11.91
CA VAL A 141 -11.01 -12.65 -12.35
C VAL A 141 -11.18 -12.28 -13.83
N GLY A 142 -12.11 -12.94 -14.52
CA GLY A 142 -12.47 -12.62 -15.91
C GLY A 142 -11.45 -13.09 -16.96
N ILE A 143 -10.72 -14.16 -16.68
CA ILE A 143 -9.84 -14.80 -17.69
C ILE A 143 -10.69 -15.59 -18.67
N PRO A 144 -10.65 -15.26 -19.98
CA PRO A 144 -11.32 -16.05 -21.00
C PRO A 144 -10.62 -17.40 -21.15
N ARG A 145 -11.41 -18.47 -21.44
CA ARG A 145 -10.88 -19.84 -21.61
C ARG A 145 -9.98 -20.27 -20.44
N ALA A 146 -10.46 -20.13 -19.22
CA ALA A 146 -9.70 -20.34 -17.97
C ALA A 146 -9.01 -21.72 -17.92
N GLU A 147 -9.64 -22.79 -18.44
CA GLU A 147 -9.09 -24.13 -18.49
C GLU A 147 -7.84 -24.22 -19.41
N GLN A 148 -7.83 -23.46 -20.50
CA GLN A 148 -6.67 -23.37 -21.38
C GLN A 148 -5.55 -22.55 -20.74
N VAL A 149 -5.89 -21.38 -20.17
CA VAL A 149 -4.94 -20.50 -19.48
C VAL A 149 -4.32 -21.19 -18.28
N TYR A 150 -5.07 -22.01 -17.56
CA TYR A 150 -4.54 -22.83 -16.45
C TYR A 150 -3.33 -23.69 -16.87
N ARG A 151 -3.29 -24.15 -18.13
CA ARG A 151 -2.19 -24.95 -18.70
C ARG A 151 -1.12 -24.11 -19.40
N SER A 152 -1.34 -22.81 -19.54
CA SER A 152 -0.43 -21.90 -20.23
C SER A 152 0.70 -21.43 -19.32
N TYR A 153 1.78 -20.96 -19.91
CA TYR A 153 2.90 -20.31 -19.22
C TYR A 153 2.70 -18.78 -19.18
N PRO A 154 3.31 -18.07 -18.21
CA PRO A 154 3.17 -16.62 -18.09
C PRO A 154 3.51 -15.83 -19.35
N HIS A 155 4.55 -16.22 -20.10
CA HIS A 155 4.96 -15.56 -21.33
C HIS A 155 3.96 -15.64 -22.49
N GLN A 156 2.99 -16.56 -22.39
CA GLN A 156 1.91 -16.72 -23.39
C GLN A 156 0.72 -15.79 -23.13
N LEU A 157 0.75 -15.01 -22.03
CA LEU A 157 -0.33 -14.13 -21.60
C LEU A 157 -0.01 -12.66 -21.86
N SER A 158 -1.04 -11.85 -22.15
CA SER A 158 -0.92 -10.39 -22.19
C SER A 158 -0.64 -9.81 -20.79
N GLY A 159 -0.19 -8.56 -20.71
CA GLY A 159 0.07 -7.86 -19.44
C GLY A 159 -1.15 -7.87 -18.52
N GLY A 160 -2.31 -7.46 -19.03
CA GLY A 160 -3.56 -7.48 -18.27
C GLY A 160 -4.01 -8.87 -17.84
N MET A 161 -3.75 -9.93 -18.64
CA MET A 161 -4.03 -11.31 -18.22
C MET A 161 -3.10 -11.76 -17.11
N ARG A 162 -1.81 -11.44 -17.17
CA ARG A 162 -0.86 -11.73 -16.07
C ARG A 162 -1.28 -11.06 -14.78
N GLN A 163 -1.71 -9.79 -14.85
CA GLN A 163 -2.20 -9.06 -13.69
C GLN A 163 -3.43 -9.74 -13.07
N ARG A 164 -4.41 -10.15 -13.90
CA ARG A 164 -5.57 -10.92 -13.44
C ARG A 164 -5.19 -12.23 -12.77
N VAL A 165 -4.20 -12.94 -13.33
CA VAL A 165 -3.65 -14.18 -12.73
C VAL A 165 -3.01 -13.91 -11.37
N MET A 166 -2.24 -12.82 -11.22
CA MET A 166 -1.66 -12.45 -9.93
C MET A 166 -2.73 -12.13 -8.89
N ILE A 167 -3.78 -11.41 -9.29
CA ILE A 167 -4.94 -11.15 -8.41
C ILE A 167 -5.62 -12.47 -8.03
N ALA A 168 -5.79 -13.40 -8.99
CA ALA A 168 -6.33 -14.71 -8.71
C ALA A 168 -5.50 -15.49 -7.69
N MET A 169 -4.18 -15.47 -7.82
CA MET A 169 -3.26 -16.10 -6.86
C MET A 169 -3.34 -15.45 -5.48
N ALA A 170 -3.34 -14.12 -5.44
CA ALA A 170 -3.39 -13.38 -4.18
C ALA A 170 -4.70 -13.60 -3.42
N LEU A 171 -5.82 -13.83 -4.11
CA LEU A 171 -7.14 -14.03 -3.52
C LEU A 171 -7.58 -15.51 -3.45
N ALA A 172 -6.76 -16.45 -3.91
CA ALA A 172 -7.13 -17.89 -4.01
C ALA A 172 -7.49 -18.52 -2.66
N CYS A 173 -6.95 -18.01 -1.56
CA CYS A 173 -7.22 -18.48 -0.19
C CYS A 173 -8.09 -17.51 0.62
N GLU A 174 -8.75 -16.55 -0.02
CA GLU A 174 -9.66 -15.59 0.62
C GLU A 174 -9.01 -14.87 1.82
N PRO A 175 -7.92 -14.12 1.59
CA PRO A 175 -7.16 -13.51 2.67
C PRO A 175 -7.98 -12.47 3.42
N LYS A 176 -7.66 -12.26 4.71
CA LYS A 176 -8.26 -11.19 5.53
C LYS A 176 -7.69 -9.82 5.17
N LEU A 177 -6.41 -9.77 4.79
CA LEU A 177 -5.73 -8.55 4.33
C LEU A 177 -5.01 -8.81 3.00
N LEU A 178 -5.32 -7.98 2.01
CA LEU A 178 -4.60 -7.88 0.74
C LEU A 178 -3.76 -6.61 0.73
N ILE A 179 -2.45 -6.75 0.63
CA ILE A 179 -1.55 -5.64 0.34
C ILE A 179 -1.39 -5.55 -1.17
N ALA A 180 -1.74 -4.43 -1.78
CA ALA A 180 -1.63 -4.21 -3.21
C ALA A 180 -0.62 -3.07 -3.47
N ASP A 181 0.60 -3.43 -3.87
CA ASP A 181 1.69 -2.50 -4.14
C ASP A 181 1.69 -2.14 -5.62
N GLU A 182 1.16 -0.96 -5.95
CA GLU A 182 1.00 -0.43 -7.30
C GLU A 182 0.35 -1.44 -8.28
N PRO A 183 -0.83 -1.98 -7.98
CA PRO A 183 -1.39 -3.13 -8.68
C PRO A 183 -1.77 -2.87 -10.14
N THR A 184 -1.73 -1.63 -10.58
CA THR A 184 -2.13 -1.21 -11.94
C THR A 184 -1.03 -0.49 -12.71
N THR A 185 0.17 -0.39 -12.15
CA THR A 185 1.32 0.24 -12.82
C THR A 185 1.64 -0.48 -14.14
N ALA A 186 1.97 0.29 -15.19
CA ALA A 186 2.24 -0.18 -16.55
C ALA A 186 1.05 -0.83 -17.28
N LEU A 187 -0.18 -0.59 -16.85
CA LEU A 187 -1.40 -0.94 -17.57
C LEU A 187 -1.99 0.30 -18.28
N ASP A 188 -2.66 0.08 -19.39
CA ASP A 188 -3.47 1.14 -20.00
C ASP A 188 -4.69 1.49 -19.12
N VAL A 189 -5.20 2.72 -19.26
CA VAL A 189 -6.27 3.28 -18.41
C VAL A 189 -7.52 2.40 -18.39
N THR A 190 -7.87 1.78 -19.52
CA THR A 190 -9.05 0.93 -19.63
C THR A 190 -8.88 -0.37 -18.84
N ILE A 191 -7.73 -1.02 -18.96
CA ILE A 191 -7.40 -2.23 -18.20
C ILE A 191 -7.25 -1.91 -16.71
N GLN A 192 -6.62 -0.77 -16.37
CA GLN A 192 -6.53 -0.29 -14.98
C GLN A 192 -7.92 -0.20 -14.34
N ALA A 193 -8.88 0.51 -14.96
CA ALA A 193 -10.25 0.63 -14.43
C ALA A 193 -10.92 -0.73 -14.23
N GLN A 194 -10.77 -1.65 -15.20
CA GLN A 194 -11.31 -3.01 -15.08
C GLN A 194 -10.70 -3.81 -13.93
N ILE A 195 -9.40 -3.68 -13.71
CA ILE A 195 -8.68 -4.34 -12.61
C ILE A 195 -9.14 -3.80 -11.25
N LEU A 196 -9.26 -2.49 -11.11
CA LEU A 196 -9.71 -1.85 -9.86
C LEU A 196 -11.16 -2.25 -9.54
N GLN A 197 -12.05 -2.23 -10.51
CA GLN A 197 -13.43 -2.70 -10.35
C GLN A 197 -13.49 -4.17 -9.93
N LEU A 198 -12.66 -5.02 -10.55
CA LEU A 198 -12.54 -6.43 -10.19
C LEU A 198 -12.08 -6.62 -8.75
N MET A 199 -11.00 -5.94 -8.34
CA MET A 199 -10.47 -6.00 -6.98
C MET A 199 -11.53 -5.55 -5.98
N ARG A 200 -12.19 -4.42 -6.22
CA ARG A 200 -13.26 -3.89 -5.36
C ARG A 200 -14.41 -4.88 -5.17
N LYS A 201 -14.83 -5.55 -6.25
CA LYS A 201 -15.86 -6.57 -6.21
C LYS A 201 -15.44 -7.76 -5.35
N LEU A 202 -14.28 -8.37 -5.64
CA LEU A 202 -13.82 -9.58 -4.96
C LEU A 202 -13.51 -9.36 -3.48
N VAL A 203 -12.98 -8.19 -3.14
CA VAL A 203 -12.68 -7.79 -1.76
C VAL A 203 -13.97 -7.59 -0.96
N LYS A 204 -14.98 -6.95 -1.56
CA LYS A 204 -16.29 -6.75 -0.91
C LYS A 204 -17.02 -8.07 -0.68
N GLU A 205 -16.93 -9.01 -1.62
CA GLU A 205 -17.56 -10.33 -1.50
C GLU A 205 -16.99 -11.15 -0.34
N ASN A 206 -15.69 -10.99 -0.03
CA ASN A 206 -14.98 -11.78 0.98
C ASN A 206 -14.71 -11.02 2.30
N ASP A 207 -15.20 -9.78 2.47
CA ASP A 207 -14.89 -8.86 3.60
C ASP A 207 -13.36 -8.72 3.84
N THR A 208 -12.56 -8.82 2.76
CA THR A 208 -11.12 -8.65 2.79
C THR A 208 -10.78 -7.17 3.00
N ALA A 209 -9.86 -6.83 3.89
CA ALA A 209 -9.30 -5.48 3.97
C ALA A 209 -8.23 -5.27 2.90
N ILE A 210 -8.03 -4.02 2.44
CA ILE A 210 -6.95 -3.67 1.50
C ILE A 210 -6.01 -2.65 2.13
N LEU A 211 -4.71 -2.88 1.97
CA LEU A 211 -3.67 -1.85 2.07
C LEU A 211 -3.19 -1.56 0.65
N LEU A 212 -3.69 -0.47 0.06
CA LEU A 212 -3.41 -0.07 -1.32
C LEU A 212 -2.26 0.92 -1.37
N ILE A 213 -1.15 0.56 -1.99
CA ILE A 213 -0.03 1.46 -2.25
C ILE A 213 -0.14 1.94 -3.68
N THR A 214 -0.20 3.25 -3.88
CA THR A 214 -0.26 3.86 -5.21
C THR A 214 0.22 5.31 -5.17
N HIS A 215 0.64 5.81 -6.32
CA HIS A 215 0.89 7.24 -6.55
C HIS A 215 -0.25 7.90 -7.34
N ASP A 216 -1.25 7.14 -7.77
CA ASP A 216 -2.40 7.63 -8.53
C ASP A 216 -3.53 8.02 -7.58
N LEU A 217 -3.74 9.34 -7.42
CA LEU A 217 -4.79 9.90 -6.56
C LEU A 217 -6.20 9.66 -7.10
N GLY A 218 -6.36 9.42 -8.40
CA GLY A 218 -7.63 9.00 -8.99
C GLY A 218 -8.06 7.62 -8.49
N VAL A 219 -7.11 6.69 -8.43
CA VAL A 219 -7.31 5.35 -7.85
C VAL A 219 -7.65 5.44 -6.37
N VAL A 220 -6.99 6.34 -5.64
CA VAL A 220 -7.26 6.58 -4.21
C VAL A 220 -8.68 7.08 -4.00
N ALA A 221 -9.12 8.07 -4.76
CA ALA A 221 -10.47 8.64 -4.67
C ALA A 221 -11.56 7.59 -4.94
N GLU A 222 -11.30 6.62 -5.83
CA GLU A 222 -12.24 5.55 -6.18
C GLU A 222 -12.27 4.43 -5.15
N MET A 223 -11.11 4.05 -4.57
CA MET A 223 -10.95 2.80 -3.84
C MET A 223 -10.88 2.95 -2.33
N ALA A 224 -10.35 4.07 -1.81
CA ALA A 224 -9.98 4.18 -0.41
C ALA A 224 -11.10 4.68 0.50
N ASP A 225 -11.15 4.15 1.73
CA ASP A 225 -11.92 4.72 2.85
C ASP A 225 -11.04 5.71 3.64
N THR A 226 -9.79 5.34 3.89
CA THR A 226 -8.80 6.13 4.63
C THR A 226 -7.52 6.29 3.79
N VAL A 227 -6.89 7.45 3.85
CA VAL A 227 -5.66 7.76 3.13
C VAL A 227 -4.55 8.13 4.11
N ILE A 228 -3.37 7.57 3.88
CA ILE A 228 -2.13 7.84 4.60
C ILE A 228 -1.16 8.45 3.60
N VAL A 229 -0.75 9.69 3.85
CA VAL A 229 0.25 10.38 3.02
C VAL A 229 1.62 10.20 3.67
N MET A 230 2.55 9.61 2.93
CA MET A 230 3.93 9.41 3.37
C MET A 230 4.90 10.34 2.63
N TYR A 231 5.84 10.90 3.38
CA TYR A 231 6.95 11.68 2.86
C TYR A 231 8.24 11.33 3.59
N ALA A 232 9.28 11.02 2.81
CA ALA A 232 10.63 10.75 3.34
C ALA A 232 10.65 9.78 4.55
N GLY A 233 9.90 8.67 4.47
CA GLY A 233 9.85 7.63 5.52
C GLY A 233 8.90 7.89 6.68
N GLN A 234 8.08 8.95 6.64
CA GLN A 234 7.15 9.29 7.71
C GLN A 234 5.72 9.49 7.20
N VAL A 235 4.74 9.27 8.08
CA VAL A 235 3.35 9.71 7.85
C VAL A 235 3.28 11.22 8.12
N VAL A 236 2.89 11.99 7.11
CA VAL A 236 2.72 13.44 7.21
C VAL A 236 1.27 13.85 7.35
N GLU A 237 0.35 13.07 6.81
CA GLU A 237 -1.09 13.27 6.97
C GLU A 237 -1.84 11.94 6.91
N GLN A 238 -2.93 11.83 7.68
CA GLN A 238 -3.88 10.72 7.64
C GLN A 238 -5.29 11.27 7.83
N ALA A 239 -6.21 10.89 6.94
CA ALA A 239 -7.62 11.30 6.99
C ALA A 239 -8.51 10.28 6.27
N ASP A 240 -9.84 10.37 6.47
CA ASP A 240 -10.76 9.76 5.52
C ASP A 240 -10.60 10.41 4.13
N VAL A 241 -10.95 9.66 3.08
CA VAL A 241 -10.72 10.07 1.70
C VAL A 241 -11.39 11.41 1.38
N PHE A 242 -12.62 11.63 1.82
CA PHE A 242 -13.37 12.87 1.50
C PHE A 242 -12.74 14.07 2.18
N THR A 243 -12.36 13.94 3.44
CA THR A 243 -11.69 15.01 4.18
C THR A 243 -10.34 15.37 3.56
N LEU A 244 -9.54 14.36 3.16
CA LEU A 244 -8.23 14.60 2.54
C LEU A 244 -8.35 15.37 1.23
N PHE A 245 -9.30 15.00 0.37
CA PHE A 245 -9.50 15.67 -0.93
C PHE A 245 -10.16 17.04 -0.79
N ALA A 246 -11.08 17.22 0.16
CA ALA A 246 -11.78 18.49 0.34
C ALA A 246 -10.94 19.53 1.11
N THR A 247 -10.19 19.09 2.11
CA THR A 247 -9.45 19.99 3.03
C THR A 247 -8.11 19.40 3.44
N PRO A 248 -7.16 19.22 2.48
CA PRO A 248 -5.83 18.72 2.78
C PRO A 248 -5.13 19.64 3.78
N ALA A 249 -4.58 19.08 4.84
CA ALA A 249 -3.97 19.86 5.93
C ALA A 249 -2.48 20.10 5.69
N HIS A 250 -1.71 19.06 5.34
CA HIS A 250 -0.28 19.19 5.16
C HIS A 250 0.08 19.86 3.83
N PRO A 251 1.01 20.85 3.78
CA PRO A 251 1.40 21.50 2.53
C PRO A 251 1.89 20.56 1.43
N TYR A 252 2.52 19.43 1.80
CA TYR A 252 2.89 18.39 0.84
C TYR A 252 1.65 17.73 0.20
N THR A 253 0.62 17.41 0.99
CA THR A 253 -0.64 16.84 0.48
C THR A 253 -1.34 17.81 -0.46
N GLN A 254 -1.34 19.10 -0.13
CA GLN A 254 -1.87 20.16 -1.01
C GLN A 254 -1.13 20.19 -2.35
N GLY A 255 0.20 20.12 -2.31
CA GLY A 255 1.03 20.06 -3.51
C GLY A 255 0.79 18.80 -4.35
N LEU A 256 0.64 17.63 -3.72
CA LEU A 256 0.32 16.37 -4.42
C LEU A 256 -1.02 16.45 -5.14
N LEU A 257 -2.06 16.99 -4.48
CA LEU A 257 -3.38 17.16 -5.08
C LEU A 257 -3.37 18.19 -6.21
N ALA A 258 -2.64 19.31 -6.06
CA ALA A 258 -2.48 20.34 -7.08
C ALA A 258 -1.68 19.86 -8.31
N SER A 259 -0.86 18.81 -8.14
CA SER A 259 -0.10 18.19 -9.26
C SER A 259 -0.92 17.19 -10.07
N THR A 260 -2.13 16.84 -9.61
CA THR A 260 -3.01 15.87 -10.29
C THR A 260 -3.86 16.60 -11.32
N PRO A 261 -3.93 16.11 -12.58
CA PRO A 261 -4.76 16.71 -13.61
C PRO A 261 -6.23 16.76 -13.19
N ASN A 262 -6.79 17.95 -13.08
CA ASN A 262 -8.23 18.14 -12.86
C ASN A 262 -8.93 18.26 -14.23
N ILE A 263 -9.76 17.26 -14.58
CA ILE A 263 -10.48 17.17 -15.85
C ILE A 263 -11.42 18.39 -16.05
N HIS A 264 -11.82 19.05 -14.97
CA HIS A 264 -12.73 20.19 -14.98
C HIS A 264 -12.03 21.57 -15.00
N ALA A 265 -10.72 21.62 -14.77
CA ALA A 265 -9.94 22.85 -14.79
C ALA A 265 -9.25 23.02 -16.15
N SER A 266 -10.01 23.50 -17.16
CA SER A 266 -9.44 23.84 -18.46
C SER A 266 -8.55 25.08 -18.33
N GLY A 267 -7.23 24.93 -18.48
CA GLY A 267 -6.27 26.03 -18.60
C GLY A 267 -5.39 26.37 -17.40
N GLU A 268 -5.54 25.70 -16.26
CA GLU A 268 -4.60 25.85 -15.14
C GLU A 268 -3.32 25.02 -15.39
N LYS A 269 -2.16 25.67 -15.24
CA LYS A 269 -0.88 24.96 -15.25
C LYS A 269 -0.83 24.03 -14.05
N LEU A 270 -0.54 22.74 -14.28
CA LEU A 270 -0.24 21.81 -13.20
C LEU A 270 0.89 22.37 -12.33
N GLN A 271 0.62 22.49 -11.04
CA GLN A 271 1.62 22.93 -10.09
C GLN A 271 2.45 21.70 -9.68
N SER A 272 3.73 21.69 -10.00
CA SER A 272 4.66 20.69 -9.48
C SER A 272 5.20 21.12 -8.12
N ILE A 273 5.43 20.16 -7.23
CA ILE A 273 6.14 20.42 -5.98
C ILE A 273 7.62 20.62 -6.35
N GLU A 274 8.12 21.85 -6.19
CA GLU A 274 9.51 22.19 -6.52
C GLU A 274 10.52 21.40 -5.64
N GLY A 275 11.70 21.16 -6.18
CA GLY A 275 12.79 20.44 -5.50
C GLY A 275 12.60 18.92 -5.52
N THR A 276 13.47 18.21 -4.80
CA THR A 276 13.53 16.77 -4.71
C THR A 276 13.32 16.28 -3.28
N VAL A 277 12.85 15.04 -3.12
CA VAL A 277 12.78 14.39 -1.80
C VAL A 277 14.19 14.30 -1.22
N PRO A 278 14.42 14.69 0.05
CA PRO A 278 15.75 14.63 0.64
C PRO A 278 16.27 13.20 0.70
N THR A 279 17.52 13.04 0.34
CA THR A 279 18.25 11.78 0.50
C THR A 279 18.67 11.58 1.95
N HIS A 280 19.23 10.41 2.29
CA HIS A 280 19.75 10.18 3.64
C HIS A 280 20.80 11.24 4.05
N GLU A 281 21.66 11.64 3.13
CA GLU A 281 22.74 12.61 3.38
C GLU A 281 22.24 14.04 3.56
N THR A 282 21.14 14.38 2.91
CA THR A 282 20.52 15.72 2.93
C THR A 282 19.30 15.79 3.83
N MET A 283 19.00 14.74 4.62
CA MET A 283 17.81 14.67 5.46
C MET A 283 17.83 15.77 6.52
N PRO A 284 16.80 16.64 6.56
CA PRO A 284 16.69 17.69 7.58
C PRO A 284 16.60 17.14 8.99
N LYS A 285 17.14 17.87 9.97
CA LYS A 285 17.00 17.57 11.40
C LYS A 285 15.60 17.90 11.94
N GLY A 286 14.93 18.88 11.35
CA GLY A 286 13.59 19.28 11.69
C GLY A 286 12.53 18.63 10.77
N CYS A 287 11.53 19.41 10.35
CA CYS A 287 10.50 18.95 9.42
C CYS A 287 11.14 18.49 8.10
N ARG A 288 10.90 17.24 7.69
CA ARG A 288 11.52 16.68 6.49
C ARG A 288 11.10 17.37 5.20
N PHE A 289 9.90 17.99 5.20
CA PHE A 289 9.37 18.71 4.05
C PHE A 289 9.80 20.18 4.01
N PHE A 290 10.43 20.74 5.07
CA PHE A 290 10.71 22.18 5.16
C PHE A 290 11.46 22.76 3.94
N PRO A 291 12.42 22.06 3.28
CA PRO A 291 13.14 22.63 2.13
C PRO A 291 12.26 22.91 0.90
N ARG A 292 11.09 22.26 0.85
CA ARG A 292 10.12 22.37 -0.26
C ARG A 292 8.81 23.05 0.18
N CYS A 293 8.70 23.42 1.46
CA CYS A 293 7.47 23.95 2.04
C CYS A 293 7.34 25.44 1.83
N PRO A 294 6.28 25.94 1.16
CA PRO A 294 6.06 27.39 0.98
C PRO A 294 5.71 28.09 2.30
N HIS A 295 5.37 27.35 3.35
CA HIS A 295 5.01 27.87 4.67
C HIS A 295 6.07 27.55 5.74
N ALA A 296 7.32 27.25 5.33
CA ALA A 296 8.39 26.91 6.25
C ALA A 296 8.67 28.07 7.23
N THR A 297 8.82 27.74 8.51
CA THR A 297 9.21 28.63 9.58
C THR A 297 10.54 28.22 10.18
N GLU A 298 11.15 29.06 11.02
CA GLU A 298 12.38 28.73 11.72
C GLU A 298 12.24 27.46 12.60
N GLN A 299 11.09 27.26 13.22
CA GLN A 299 10.78 26.04 13.98
C GLN A 299 10.88 24.78 13.11
N CYS A 300 10.44 24.84 11.84
CA CYS A 300 10.50 23.72 10.90
C CYS A 300 11.94 23.30 10.59
N VAL A 301 12.92 24.22 10.67
CA VAL A 301 14.33 23.92 10.41
C VAL A 301 14.94 23.08 11.56
N HIS A 302 14.55 23.38 12.79
CA HIS A 302 15.21 22.86 13.98
C HIS A 302 14.46 21.72 14.68
N GLN A 303 13.13 21.63 14.49
CA GLN A 303 12.29 20.69 15.22
C GLN A 303 11.38 19.89 14.29
N GLU A 304 11.36 18.56 14.50
CA GLU A 304 10.44 17.66 13.81
C GLU A 304 9.03 17.81 14.42
N PRO A 305 7.97 18.10 13.63
CA PRO A 305 6.63 18.19 14.16
C PRO A 305 6.11 16.80 14.57
N PRO A 306 5.40 16.69 15.70
CA PRO A 306 4.71 15.46 16.05
C PRO A 306 3.49 15.25 15.13
N LEU A 307 2.98 14.03 15.07
CA LEU A 307 1.71 13.74 14.40
C LEU A 307 0.56 14.17 15.33
N MET A 308 -0.11 15.28 14.99
CA MET A 308 -1.15 15.92 15.79
C MET A 308 -2.53 15.62 15.22
N LYS A 309 -3.54 15.46 16.09
CA LYS A 309 -4.93 15.34 15.67
C LYS A 309 -5.53 16.73 15.48
N THR A 310 -6.14 16.97 14.32
CA THR A 310 -6.89 18.21 14.05
C THR A 310 -8.37 18.07 14.44
N GLY A 311 -9.08 19.19 14.57
CA GLY A 311 -10.50 19.20 14.92
C GLY A 311 -11.43 18.52 13.92
N ARG A 312 -10.95 18.23 12.71
CA ARG A 312 -11.70 17.50 11.68
C ARG A 312 -11.44 15.99 11.68
N GLY A 313 -10.76 15.47 12.71
CA GLY A 313 -10.43 14.03 12.80
C GLY A 313 -9.24 13.59 11.97
N GLN A 314 -8.58 14.50 11.24
CA GLN A 314 -7.32 14.25 10.56
C GLN A 314 -6.17 14.16 11.56
N HIS A 315 -5.10 13.45 11.16
CA HIS A 315 -3.81 13.51 11.83
C HIS A 315 -2.80 14.16 10.87
N VAL A 316 -2.08 15.18 11.34
CA VAL A 316 -1.14 15.94 10.51
C VAL A 316 0.18 16.16 11.25
N ARG A 317 1.30 16.00 10.55
CA ARG A 317 2.66 16.25 11.05
C ARG A 317 3.15 17.60 10.54
N CYS A 318 2.61 18.70 11.10
CA CYS A 318 2.91 20.05 10.65
C CYS A 318 2.70 21.10 11.74
N TRP A 319 3.69 21.98 11.97
CA TRP A 319 3.64 23.06 12.96
C TRP A 319 2.55 24.12 12.71
N LEU A 320 1.98 24.19 11.50
CA LEU A 320 0.84 25.07 11.22
C LEU A 320 -0.42 24.73 12.04
N PHE A 321 -0.45 23.53 12.65
CA PHE A 321 -1.56 23.03 13.46
C PHE A 321 -1.23 22.96 14.96
N ASP A 322 -0.02 23.42 15.36
CA ASP A 322 0.35 23.51 16.77
C ASP A 322 -0.51 24.54 17.51
N GLY A 323 -1.10 24.17 18.63
CA GLY A 323 -1.98 25.03 19.43
C GLY A 323 -3.36 25.32 18.81
N LYS A 324 -3.69 24.79 17.64
CA LYS A 324 -5.03 24.88 17.05
C LYS A 324 -5.86 23.65 17.46
N GLU A 325 -6.11 23.47 18.78
CA GLU A 325 -7.23 22.66 19.21
C GLU A 325 -8.50 23.23 18.58
N ALA A 326 -9.30 22.30 18.01
CA ALA A 326 -10.54 22.56 17.35
C ALA A 326 -11.29 23.78 17.89
N ALA A 327 -11.25 24.89 17.20
CA ALA A 327 -12.38 25.80 17.19
C ALA A 327 -13.53 25.04 16.55
N SER A 328 -14.33 24.35 17.38
CA SER A 328 -15.61 23.77 17.07
C SER A 328 -16.53 24.90 16.64
N GLY A 329 -16.89 24.92 15.36
CA GLY A 329 -18.02 25.63 14.80
C GLY A 329 -18.94 24.60 14.16
#